data_da21d90498f46c2f28bccb5851937f93
#
_entry.id   da21d90498f46c2f28bccb5851937f93
#
_cell.length_a   1.000
_cell.length_b   1.000
_cell.length_c   1.000
_cell.angle_alpha   90.00
_cell.angle_beta   90.00
_cell.angle_gamma   90.00
#
_symmetry.space_group_name_H-M   'P 1'
#
loop_
_entity.id
_entity.type
_entity.pdbx_description
1 polymer ?
#
loop_
_entity_poly.entity_id
_entity_poly.type
_entity_poly.pdbx_seq_one_letter_code
_entity_poly.pdbx_strand_id
1 'polypeptide(L)'
;MCIRDSYDTIWDVLAVRDGGLAIYGGIIGAFVFGGLACKWRGVPVLPMFDLAGMGFLIGQGCGRWGNFFNQEAFGCNTTLPWGMFSEATEDYLMGSTVTVPKGVTIDPSMPVHPTFLYESIWCFVGLALLAAYIKKRKFNGDIALRYLVWYGAGRFWIEALRTDSLLLVPSLGLRASQLVAAAAVVGGVALEIFLTRKYKSKPLMVTLALTAENRSLLAKVRKAEPEFTVEREELVASSPRKLFLERTNAYNERVKQQLKEKLAEKKDA
;
A
#
# COMPACT_ATOMS: atom_id res chain seq x y z
N MET A 1 3.13 23.30 -1.69
CA MET A 1 1.82 22.65 -1.41
C MET A 1 0.95 23.67 -0.72
N CYS A 2 -0.03 24.23 -1.41
CA CYS A 2 -0.95 25.19 -0.79
C CYS A 2 -1.86 24.44 0.18
N ILE A 3 -1.60 24.61 1.47
CA ILE A 3 -2.53 24.19 2.52
C ILE A 3 -3.67 25.19 2.48
N ARG A 4 -4.86 24.74 2.16
CA ARG A 4 -6.07 25.55 2.23
C ARG A 4 -6.61 25.41 3.64
N ASP A 5 -6.49 26.45 4.44
CA ASP A 5 -6.79 26.43 5.86
C ASP A 5 -8.29 26.55 6.17
N SER A 6 -9.12 26.94 5.18
CA SER A 6 -10.57 27.06 5.32
C SER A 6 -11.28 26.76 3.99
N TYR A 7 -12.46 26.19 4.10
CA TYR A 7 -13.41 26.00 3.01
C TYR A 7 -14.69 26.77 3.37
N ASP A 8 -15.01 27.77 2.57
CA ASP A 8 -16.18 28.63 2.82
C ASP A 8 -17.47 28.01 2.27
N THR A 9 -17.34 27.17 1.24
CA THR A 9 -18.48 26.50 0.59
C THR A 9 -18.19 25.04 0.27
N ILE A 10 -19.27 24.24 0.08
CA ILE A 10 -19.16 22.84 -0.41
C ILE A 10 -18.47 22.77 -1.77
N TRP A 11 -18.62 23.79 -2.60
CA TRP A 11 -17.99 23.87 -3.92
C TRP A 11 -16.48 23.97 -3.82
N ASP A 12 -15.96 24.62 -2.79
CA ASP A 12 -14.52 24.71 -2.54
C ASP A 12 -13.90 23.35 -2.21
N VAL A 13 -14.68 22.45 -1.56
CA VAL A 13 -14.26 21.06 -1.30
C VAL A 13 -14.19 20.26 -2.59
N LEU A 14 -15.07 20.55 -3.54
CA LEU A 14 -15.11 19.86 -4.85
C LEU A 14 -14.15 20.45 -5.88
N ALA A 15 -13.64 21.65 -5.63
CA ALA A 15 -12.69 22.36 -6.49
C ALA A 15 -11.25 21.80 -6.34
N VAL A 16 -11.08 20.53 -6.71
CA VAL A 16 -9.83 19.76 -6.56
C VAL A 16 -8.63 20.42 -7.26
N ARG A 17 -8.88 21.21 -8.30
CA ARG A 17 -7.84 21.91 -9.08
C ARG A 17 -7.24 23.13 -8.36
N ASP A 18 -7.95 23.66 -7.38
CA ASP A 18 -7.54 24.87 -6.64
C ASP A 18 -6.61 24.53 -5.45
N GLY A 19 -6.23 23.26 -5.30
CA GLY A 19 -5.33 22.78 -4.26
C GLY A 19 -6.06 22.33 -2.99
N GLY A 20 -5.33 22.21 -1.89
CA GLY A 20 -5.88 21.80 -0.58
C GLY A 20 -6.11 20.30 -0.40
N LEU A 21 -5.68 19.47 -1.35
CA LEU A 21 -5.80 18.01 -1.25
C LEU A 21 -4.77 17.45 -0.27
N ALA A 22 -5.25 16.90 0.85
CA ALA A 22 -4.40 16.18 1.78
C ALA A 22 -4.25 14.71 1.33
N ILE A 23 -3.02 14.23 1.23
CA ILE A 23 -2.71 12.84 0.86
C ILE A 23 -3.37 11.84 1.82
N TYR A 24 -3.52 12.20 3.10
CA TYR A 24 -4.19 11.36 4.10
C TYR A 24 -5.65 11.10 3.79
N GLY A 25 -6.38 12.11 3.31
CA GLY A 25 -7.77 11.94 2.86
C GLY A 25 -7.90 10.97 1.70
N GLY A 26 -6.99 11.07 0.72
CA GLY A 26 -6.91 10.15 -0.40
C GLY A 26 -6.62 8.71 0.03
N ILE A 27 -5.69 8.50 0.96
CA ILE A 27 -5.35 7.18 1.49
C ILE A 27 -6.54 6.58 2.25
N ILE A 28 -7.15 7.34 3.18
CA ILE A 28 -8.32 6.89 3.94
C ILE A 28 -9.47 6.54 2.98
N GLY A 29 -9.75 7.41 2.01
CA GLY A 29 -10.76 7.19 0.98
C GLY A 29 -10.49 5.91 0.17
N ALA A 30 -9.26 5.69 -0.27
CA ALA A 30 -8.87 4.50 -1.02
C ALA A 30 -9.10 3.20 -0.20
N PHE A 31 -8.75 3.19 1.08
CA PHE A 31 -8.98 2.03 1.94
C PHE A 31 -10.47 1.80 2.23
N VAL A 32 -11.23 2.84 2.54
CA VAL A 32 -12.67 2.73 2.84
C VAL A 32 -13.44 2.31 1.59
N PHE A 33 -13.33 3.07 0.50
CA PHE A 33 -14.08 2.79 -0.73
C PHE A 33 -13.57 1.53 -1.43
N GLY A 34 -12.26 1.26 -1.40
CA GLY A 34 -11.69 0.02 -1.90
C GLY A 34 -12.20 -1.20 -1.12
N GLY A 35 -12.25 -1.11 0.21
CA GLY A 35 -12.83 -2.15 1.06
C GLY A 35 -14.31 -2.38 0.81
N LEU A 36 -15.11 -1.31 0.68
CA LEU A 36 -16.52 -1.39 0.32
C LEU A 36 -16.74 -2.00 -1.06
N ALA A 37 -15.95 -1.60 -2.06
CA ALA A 37 -16.01 -2.17 -3.40
C ALA A 37 -15.65 -3.67 -3.41
N CYS A 38 -14.65 -4.09 -2.64
CA CYS A 38 -14.32 -5.49 -2.47
C CYS A 38 -15.50 -6.27 -1.87
N LYS A 39 -16.13 -5.72 -0.82
CA LYS A 39 -17.30 -6.33 -0.19
C LYS A 39 -18.48 -6.43 -1.17
N TRP A 40 -18.76 -5.35 -1.89
CA TRP A 40 -19.82 -5.32 -2.91
C TRP A 40 -19.60 -6.33 -4.03
N ARG A 41 -18.34 -6.48 -4.49
CA ARG A 41 -17.96 -7.44 -5.54
C ARG A 41 -17.75 -8.87 -5.03
N GLY A 42 -17.89 -9.12 -3.74
CA GLY A 42 -17.62 -10.43 -3.14
C GLY A 42 -16.15 -10.85 -3.18
N VAL A 43 -15.24 -9.87 -3.30
CA VAL A 43 -13.79 -10.11 -3.29
C VAL A 43 -13.29 -10.01 -1.85
N PRO A 44 -12.45 -10.94 -1.38
CA PRO A 44 -11.91 -10.87 -0.02
C PRO A 44 -10.97 -9.67 0.12
N VAL A 45 -11.19 -8.86 1.15
CA VAL A 45 -10.52 -7.57 1.37
C VAL A 45 -9.03 -7.74 1.66
N LEU A 46 -8.67 -8.65 2.56
CA LEU A 46 -7.26 -8.82 2.99
C LEU A 46 -6.31 -9.25 1.86
N PRO A 47 -6.64 -10.26 1.01
CA PRO A 47 -5.82 -10.56 -0.16
C PRO A 47 -5.74 -9.41 -1.17
N MET A 48 -6.79 -8.58 -1.27
CA MET A 48 -6.75 -7.39 -2.12
C MET A 48 -5.77 -6.35 -1.56
N PHE A 49 -5.72 -6.18 -0.23
CA PHE A 49 -4.74 -5.31 0.41
C PHE A 49 -3.31 -5.82 0.27
N ASP A 50 -3.08 -7.14 0.26
CA ASP A 50 -1.77 -7.71 -0.07
C ASP A 50 -1.30 -7.29 -1.47
N LEU A 51 -2.21 -7.33 -2.45
CA LEU A 51 -1.92 -6.87 -3.80
C LEU A 51 -1.70 -5.35 -3.86
N ALA A 52 -2.57 -4.58 -3.17
CA ALA A 52 -2.48 -3.12 -3.10
C ALA A 52 -1.16 -2.66 -2.46
N GLY A 53 -0.67 -3.33 -1.42
CA GLY A 53 0.61 -3.00 -0.77
C GLY A 53 1.79 -3.09 -1.74
N MET A 54 1.81 -4.08 -2.62
CA MET A 54 2.82 -4.18 -3.68
C MET A 54 2.65 -3.07 -4.73
N GLY A 55 1.40 -2.79 -5.12
CA GLY A 55 1.07 -1.69 -6.04
C GLY A 55 1.47 -0.33 -5.48
N PHE A 56 1.30 -0.09 -4.19
CA PHE A 56 1.74 1.14 -3.53
C PHE A 56 3.26 1.32 -3.59
N LEU A 57 4.06 0.27 -3.39
CA LEU A 57 5.52 0.38 -3.53
C LEU A 57 5.94 0.80 -4.94
N ILE A 58 5.28 0.27 -5.97
CA ILE A 58 5.53 0.69 -7.36
C ILE A 58 5.13 2.17 -7.55
N GLY A 59 3.90 2.51 -7.17
CA GLY A 59 3.38 3.86 -7.34
C GLY A 59 4.18 4.91 -6.57
N GLN A 60 4.59 4.60 -5.34
CA GLN A 60 5.43 5.46 -4.53
C GLN A 60 6.84 5.57 -5.12
N GLY A 61 7.47 4.45 -5.49
CA GLY A 61 8.80 4.46 -6.09
C GLY A 61 8.87 5.29 -7.37
N CYS A 62 7.89 5.15 -8.26
CA CYS A 62 7.79 5.95 -9.48
C CYS A 62 7.38 7.40 -9.18
N GLY A 63 6.41 7.61 -8.28
CA GLY A 63 5.88 8.93 -7.95
C GLY A 63 6.93 9.88 -7.35
N ARG A 64 7.97 9.34 -6.68
CA ARG A 64 9.08 10.15 -6.16
C ARG A 64 9.89 10.87 -7.23
N TRP A 65 9.91 10.38 -8.45
CA TRP A 65 10.53 11.09 -9.56
C TRP A 65 9.78 12.38 -9.93
N GLY A 66 8.48 12.47 -9.60
CA GLY A 66 7.74 13.75 -9.69
C GLY A 66 8.36 14.83 -8.80
N ASN A 67 8.81 14.49 -7.58
CA ASN A 67 9.51 15.45 -6.71
C ASN A 67 10.84 15.91 -7.32
N PHE A 68 11.55 15.05 -8.04
CA PHE A 68 12.77 15.43 -8.77
C PHE A 68 12.46 16.47 -9.86
N PHE A 69 11.43 16.22 -10.70
CA PHE A 69 11.05 17.17 -11.75
C PHE A 69 10.50 18.48 -11.20
N ASN A 70 9.78 18.44 -10.08
CA ASN A 70 9.28 19.63 -9.40
C ASN A 70 10.33 20.32 -8.52
N GLN A 71 11.51 19.70 -8.34
CA GLN A 71 12.61 20.19 -7.50
C GLN A 71 12.16 20.49 -6.06
N GLU A 72 11.33 19.61 -5.50
CA GLU A 72 10.75 19.72 -4.16
C GLU A 72 11.07 18.50 -3.28
N ALA A 73 10.78 18.60 -1.97
CA ALA A 73 10.88 17.49 -1.03
C ALA A 73 12.30 16.88 -0.93
N PHE A 74 13.31 17.71 -0.96
CA PHE A 74 14.71 17.34 -0.80
C PHE A 74 15.14 17.37 0.69
N GLY A 75 16.37 16.90 0.96
CA GLY A 75 16.94 16.83 2.30
C GLY A 75 17.85 18.03 2.64
N CYS A 76 18.49 17.95 3.82
CA CYS A 76 19.51 18.91 4.22
C CYS A 76 20.77 18.84 3.33
N ASN A 77 21.73 19.75 3.55
CA ASN A 77 22.98 19.78 2.79
C ASN A 77 23.78 18.50 2.90
N THR A 78 24.49 18.18 1.83
CA THR A 78 25.34 16.99 1.75
C THR A 78 26.61 17.25 0.95
N THR A 79 27.68 16.57 1.33
CA THR A 79 28.94 16.53 0.58
C THR A 79 29.08 15.26 -0.25
N LEU A 80 28.03 14.43 -0.30
CA LEU A 80 28.04 13.18 -1.05
C LEU A 80 28.08 13.44 -2.56
N PRO A 81 28.74 12.59 -3.35
CA PRO A 81 28.93 12.83 -4.79
C PRO A 81 27.65 12.80 -5.62
N TRP A 82 26.54 12.32 -5.04
CA TRP A 82 25.20 12.31 -5.65
C TRP A 82 24.26 13.37 -5.07
N GLY A 83 24.81 14.37 -4.36
CA GLY A 83 24.03 15.53 -3.93
C GLY A 83 23.42 16.25 -5.14
N MET A 84 22.18 16.73 -5.00
CA MET A 84 21.54 17.53 -6.04
C MET A 84 21.62 19.01 -5.71
N PHE A 85 21.74 19.84 -6.77
CA PHE A 85 21.73 21.28 -6.67
C PHE A 85 20.92 21.88 -7.83
N SER A 86 20.11 22.87 -7.54
CA SER A 86 19.39 23.65 -8.54
C SER A 86 19.03 25.02 -8.00
N GLU A 87 18.76 25.98 -8.88
CA GLU A 87 18.31 27.33 -8.49
C GLU A 87 17.04 27.27 -7.60
N ALA A 88 16.08 26.39 -7.93
CA ALA A 88 14.87 26.22 -7.14
C ALA A 88 15.15 25.67 -5.72
N THR A 89 16.16 24.81 -5.53
CA THR A 89 16.58 24.35 -4.20
C THR A 89 17.27 25.45 -3.42
N GLU A 90 18.07 26.28 -4.07
CA GLU A 90 18.75 27.44 -3.50
C GLU A 90 17.72 28.48 -3.01
N ASP A 91 16.80 28.90 -3.88
CA ASP A 91 15.70 29.82 -3.56
C ASP A 91 14.84 29.33 -2.39
N TYR A 92 14.50 28.03 -2.38
CA TYR A 92 13.74 27.46 -1.27
C TYR A 92 14.50 27.52 0.05
N LEU A 93 15.82 27.22 0.03
CA LEU A 93 16.66 27.23 1.22
C LEU A 93 16.94 28.65 1.75
N MET A 94 16.92 29.67 0.87
CA MET A 94 16.96 31.09 1.27
C MET A 94 15.65 31.55 1.93
N GLY A 95 14.54 30.84 1.71
CA GLY A 95 13.24 31.17 2.26
C GLY A 95 13.12 30.93 3.78
N SER A 96 12.20 31.65 4.43
CA SER A 96 12.00 31.60 5.89
C SER A 96 11.26 30.36 6.41
N THR A 97 10.79 29.48 5.52
CA THR A 97 9.93 28.31 5.87
C THR A 97 10.68 27.00 6.06
N VAL A 98 12.01 27.05 6.03
CA VAL A 98 12.83 25.83 6.11
C VAL A 98 12.86 25.28 7.53
N THR A 99 12.43 24.04 7.71
CA THR A 99 12.50 23.34 8.99
C THR A 99 13.83 22.61 9.12
N VAL A 100 14.75 23.20 9.84
CA VAL A 100 16.10 22.66 10.03
C VAL A 100 16.14 21.72 11.24
N PRO A 101 16.73 20.52 11.14
CA PRO A 101 17.05 19.70 12.31
C PRO A 101 17.95 20.46 13.30
N LYS A 102 17.75 20.23 14.62
CA LYS A 102 18.60 20.88 15.63
C LYS A 102 20.08 20.60 15.38
N GLY A 103 20.90 21.65 15.36
CA GLY A 103 22.34 21.56 15.18
C GLY A 103 22.81 21.44 13.72
N VAL A 104 21.91 21.55 12.75
CA VAL A 104 22.27 21.57 11.32
C VAL A 104 22.15 23.01 10.84
N THR A 105 23.23 23.55 10.31
CA THR A 105 23.23 24.81 9.54
C THR A 105 22.99 24.46 8.07
N ILE A 106 22.13 25.23 7.41
CA ILE A 106 21.86 25.06 5.99
C ILE A 106 22.60 26.16 5.23
N ASP A 107 23.34 25.75 4.21
CA ASP A 107 23.97 26.62 3.24
C ASP A 107 23.23 26.49 1.91
N PRO A 108 22.53 27.53 1.44
CA PRO A 108 21.79 27.48 0.18
C PRO A 108 22.66 27.16 -1.04
N SER A 109 23.96 27.49 -1.00
CA SER A 109 24.91 27.25 -2.10
C SER A 109 25.46 25.83 -2.15
N MET A 110 25.14 24.99 -1.16
CA MET A 110 25.61 23.59 -1.10
C MET A 110 24.58 22.61 -1.62
N PRO A 111 25.03 21.48 -2.24
CA PRO A 111 24.15 20.40 -2.64
C PRO A 111 23.35 19.84 -1.48
N VAL A 112 22.15 19.29 -1.78
CA VAL A 112 21.20 18.70 -0.84
C VAL A 112 21.03 17.19 -1.07
N HIS A 113 20.59 16.47 -0.04
CA HIS A 113 20.28 15.05 -0.16
C HIS A 113 19.08 14.82 -1.11
N PRO A 114 19.23 13.98 -2.16
CA PRO A 114 18.14 13.62 -3.07
C PRO A 114 17.21 12.59 -2.40
N THR A 115 16.38 13.03 -1.49
CA THR A 115 15.48 12.15 -0.72
C THR A 115 14.49 11.40 -1.60
N PHE A 116 14.10 11.98 -2.76
CA PHE A 116 13.30 11.30 -3.76
C PHE A 116 13.94 9.98 -4.24
N LEU A 117 15.29 10.00 -4.46
CA LEU A 117 16.05 8.84 -4.90
C LEU A 117 16.11 7.77 -3.80
N TYR A 118 16.34 8.20 -2.55
CA TYR A 118 16.39 7.29 -1.41
C TYR A 118 15.05 6.60 -1.21
N GLU A 119 13.93 7.35 -1.25
CA GLU A 119 12.59 6.77 -1.13
C GLU A 119 12.25 5.85 -2.32
N SER A 120 12.66 6.22 -3.54
CA SER A 120 12.45 5.38 -4.73
C SER A 120 13.18 4.05 -4.61
N ILE A 121 14.48 4.08 -4.29
CA ILE A 121 15.28 2.87 -4.07
C ILE A 121 14.68 2.02 -2.94
N TRP A 122 14.33 2.63 -1.82
CA TRP A 122 13.70 1.94 -0.68
C TRP A 122 12.41 1.22 -1.08
N CYS A 123 11.55 1.88 -1.86
CA CYS A 123 10.31 1.28 -2.36
C CYS A 123 10.57 0.09 -3.29
N PHE A 124 11.52 0.20 -4.23
CA PHE A 124 11.82 -0.91 -5.14
C PHE A 124 12.54 -2.08 -4.45
N VAL A 125 13.40 -1.82 -3.47
CA VAL A 125 14.00 -2.86 -2.63
C VAL A 125 12.89 -3.57 -1.84
N GLY A 126 11.97 -2.82 -1.22
CA GLY A 126 10.82 -3.39 -0.52
C GLY A 126 9.94 -4.25 -1.43
N LEU A 127 9.68 -3.78 -2.65
CA LEU A 127 8.93 -4.54 -3.66
C LEU A 127 9.62 -5.87 -3.98
N ALA A 128 10.93 -5.86 -4.21
CA ALA A 128 11.70 -7.07 -4.49
C ALA A 128 11.68 -8.06 -3.32
N LEU A 129 11.84 -7.57 -2.09
CA LEU A 129 11.77 -8.39 -0.87
C LEU A 129 10.39 -8.99 -0.66
N LEU A 130 9.32 -8.20 -0.81
CA LEU A 130 7.95 -8.69 -0.67
C LEU A 130 7.56 -9.66 -1.79
N ALA A 131 8.00 -9.42 -3.03
CA ALA A 131 7.80 -10.34 -4.15
C ALA A 131 8.49 -11.69 -3.91
N ALA A 132 9.70 -11.69 -3.35
CA ALA A 132 10.39 -12.91 -2.95
C ALA A 132 9.69 -13.64 -1.79
N TYR A 133 9.11 -12.86 -0.87
CA TYR A 133 8.41 -13.38 0.30
C TYR A 133 6.99 -13.87 0.02
N ILE A 134 6.30 -13.40 -1.03
CA ILE A 134 4.87 -13.67 -1.28
C ILE A 134 4.48 -15.15 -1.21
N LYS A 135 5.42 -16.03 -1.61
CA LYS A 135 5.21 -17.48 -1.56
C LYS A 135 5.26 -18.07 -0.14
N LYS A 136 5.81 -17.32 0.83
CA LYS A 136 5.99 -17.71 2.23
C LYS A 136 4.99 -17.02 3.16
N ARG A 137 4.03 -16.26 2.60
CA ARG A 137 3.01 -15.55 3.40
C ARG A 137 2.28 -16.52 4.32
N LYS A 138 1.97 -16.08 5.53
CA LYS A 138 1.43 -16.92 6.61
C LYS A 138 -0.08 -16.76 6.79
N PHE A 139 -0.61 -15.58 6.42
CA PHE A 139 -2.04 -15.27 6.52
C PHE A 139 -2.43 -14.25 5.44
N ASN A 140 -3.71 -14.05 5.22
CA ASN A 140 -4.21 -13.02 4.31
C ASN A 140 -4.04 -11.65 4.98
N GLY A 141 -3.39 -10.70 4.30
CA GLY A 141 -2.97 -9.40 4.84
C GLY A 141 -1.51 -9.37 5.33
N ASP A 142 -0.76 -10.47 5.22
CA ASP A 142 0.65 -10.56 5.64
C ASP A 142 1.55 -9.63 4.80
N ILE A 143 1.32 -9.56 3.50
CA ILE A 143 2.08 -8.68 2.60
C ILE A 143 1.75 -7.22 2.86
N ALA A 144 0.47 -6.90 3.06
CA ALA A 144 0.03 -5.54 3.39
C ALA A 144 0.64 -5.05 4.71
N LEU A 145 0.70 -5.92 5.71
CA LEU A 145 1.29 -5.58 7.01
C LEU A 145 2.81 -5.37 6.91
N ARG A 146 3.51 -6.22 6.15
CA ARG A 146 4.95 -6.04 5.88
C ARG A 146 5.24 -4.80 5.06
N TYR A 147 4.38 -4.48 4.09
CA TYR A 147 4.46 -3.20 3.39
C TYR A 147 4.38 -2.03 4.37
N LEU A 148 3.43 -2.04 5.31
CA LEU A 148 3.27 -0.98 6.31
C LEU A 148 4.53 -0.83 7.18
N VAL A 149 5.10 -1.94 7.64
CA VAL A 149 6.35 -1.94 8.43
C VAL A 149 7.52 -1.44 7.60
N TRP A 150 7.69 -1.95 6.40
CA TRP A 150 8.78 -1.56 5.51
C TRP A 150 8.73 -0.08 5.14
N TYR A 151 7.57 0.38 4.69
CA TYR A 151 7.38 1.79 4.32
C TYR A 151 7.52 2.72 5.52
N GLY A 152 6.96 2.33 6.66
CA GLY A 152 7.14 3.08 7.92
C GLY A 152 8.60 3.19 8.33
N ALA A 153 9.37 2.11 8.24
CA ALA A 153 10.81 2.13 8.55
C ALA A 153 11.57 3.09 7.62
N GLY A 154 11.31 3.04 6.31
CA GLY A 154 11.89 3.97 5.34
C GLY A 154 11.52 5.41 5.63
N ARG A 155 10.24 5.66 5.86
CA ARG A 155 9.73 6.99 6.16
C ARG A 155 10.34 7.58 7.42
N PHE A 156 10.59 6.75 8.45
CA PHE A 156 11.17 7.19 9.70
C PHE A 156 12.57 7.81 9.54
N TRP A 157 13.48 7.15 8.83
CA TRP A 157 14.85 7.66 8.67
C TRP A 157 14.98 8.70 7.55
N ILE A 158 14.24 8.57 6.45
CA ILE A 158 14.30 9.55 5.35
C ILE A 158 13.72 10.89 5.79
N GLU A 159 12.64 10.87 6.59
CA GLU A 159 12.05 12.08 7.14
C GLU A 159 13.05 12.87 8.00
N ALA A 160 13.99 12.19 8.67
CA ALA A 160 15.04 12.87 9.44
C ALA A 160 15.95 13.75 8.58
N LEU A 161 16.07 13.46 7.29
CA LEU A 161 16.90 14.24 6.35
C LEU A 161 16.14 15.42 5.71
N ARG A 162 14.81 15.43 5.74
CA ARG A 162 13.99 16.43 5.02
C ARG A 162 14.00 17.78 5.69
N THR A 163 13.88 18.83 4.89
CA THR A 163 13.86 20.24 5.32
C THR A 163 12.44 20.84 5.39
N ASP A 164 11.43 20.11 4.88
CA ASP A 164 10.03 20.56 4.77
C ASP A 164 9.08 19.83 5.74
N SER A 165 9.60 19.28 6.83
CA SER A 165 8.84 18.43 7.76
C SER A 165 8.07 19.24 8.79
N LEU A 166 6.84 18.81 9.10
CA LEU A 166 6.02 19.39 10.15
C LEU A 166 6.49 18.94 11.54
N LEU A 167 6.96 19.87 12.37
CA LEU A 167 7.32 19.59 13.77
C LEU A 167 6.06 19.54 14.65
N LEU A 168 5.82 18.40 15.29
CA LEU A 168 4.73 18.24 16.27
C LEU A 168 5.11 18.80 17.63
N VAL A 169 6.35 18.54 18.07
CA VAL A 169 6.90 19.02 19.33
C VAL A 169 8.24 19.72 19.05
N PRO A 170 8.22 21.04 18.83
CA PRO A 170 9.43 21.80 18.47
C PRO A 170 10.55 21.68 19.52
N SER A 171 10.21 21.58 20.80
CA SER A 171 11.19 21.45 21.91
C SER A 171 12.02 20.16 21.82
N LEU A 172 11.44 19.06 21.32
CA LEU A 172 12.09 17.76 21.17
C LEU A 172 12.57 17.49 19.75
N GLY A 173 12.24 18.36 18.78
CA GLY A 173 12.54 18.15 17.37
C GLY A 173 11.78 16.97 16.74
N LEU A 174 10.68 16.52 17.36
CA LEU A 174 9.90 15.38 16.90
C LEU A 174 8.97 15.78 15.77
N ARG A 175 9.05 15.06 14.68
CA ARG A 175 8.22 15.25 13.48
C ARG A 175 6.99 14.36 13.52
N ALA A 176 5.82 14.91 13.15
CA ALA A 176 4.56 14.18 13.14
C ALA A 176 4.65 12.88 12.31
N SER A 177 5.24 12.97 11.13
CA SER A 177 5.44 11.83 10.23
C SER A 177 6.33 10.73 10.81
N GLN A 178 7.36 11.08 11.60
CA GLN A 178 8.23 10.11 12.26
C GLN A 178 7.49 9.35 13.38
N LEU A 179 6.65 10.04 14.15
CA LEU A 179 5.85 9.38 15.19
C LEU A 179 4.85 8.39 14.59
N VAL A 180 4.16 8.81 13.52
CA VAL A 180 3.24 7.92 12.80
C VAL A 180 3.99 6.73 12.19
N ALA A 181 5.17 6.96 11.61
CA ALA A 181 6.00 5.92 11.04
C ALA A 181 6.50 4.94 12.12
N ALA A 182 6.97 5.43 13.26
CA ALA A 182 7.38 4.59 14.40
C ALA A 182 6.20 3.76 14.94
N ALA A 183 5.03 4.37 15.11
CA ALA A 183 3.81 3.68 15.54
C ALA A 183 3.41 2.59 14.54
N ALA A 184 3.49 2.87 13.23
CA ALA A 184 3.22 1.89 12.17
C ALA A 184 4.20 0.71 12.21
N VAL A 185 5.49 0.96 12.45
CA VAL A 185 6.50 -0.09 12.56
C VAL A 185 6.28 -0.94 13.81
N VAL A 186 6.18 -0.32 14.99
CA VAL A 186 6.01 -1.04 16.27
C VAL A 186 4.69 -1.79 16.28
N GLY A 187 3.58 -1.12 15.94
CA GLY A 187 2.25 -1.73 15.89
C GLY A 187 2.16 -2.82 14.81
N GLY A 188 2.76 -2.58 13.64
CA GLY A 188 2.81 -3.55 12.55
C GLY A 188 3.57 -4.81 12.92
N VAL A 189 4.75 -4.68 13.51
CA VAL A 189 5.55 -5.84 13.98
C VAL A 189 4.83 -6.59 15.09
N ALA A 190 4.27 -5.88 16.08
CA ALA A 190 3.50 -6.50 17.15
C ALA A 190 2.29 -7.29 16.62
N LEU A 191 1.56 -6.69 15.69
CA LEU A 191 0.43 -7.34 15.03
C LEU A 191 0.86 -8.53 14.18
N GLU A 192 1.99 -8.43 13.46
CA GLU A 192 2.55 -9.55 12.68
C GLU A 192 2.90 -10.74 13.58
N ILE A 193 3.57 -10.49 14.72
CA ILE A 193 3.91 -11.53 15.70
C ILE A 193 2.62 -12.17 16.24
N PHE A 194 1.64 -11.35 16.64
CA PHE A 194 0.36 -11.83 17.15
C PHE A 194 -0.39 -12.70 16.13
N LEU A 195 -0.57 -12.20 14.90
CA LEU A 195 -1.28 -12.91 13.84
C LEU A 195 -0.53 -14.16 13.40
N THR A 196 0.80 -14.11 13.29
CA THR A 196 1.61 -15.29 12.99
C THR A 196 1.41 -16.39 14.02
N ARG A 197 1.38 -16.05 15.32
CA ARG A 197 1.12 -17.02 16.39
C ARG A 197 -0.32 -17.55 16.32
N LYS A 198 -1.29 -16.67 16.10
CA LYS A 198 -2.72 -17.01 16.00
C LYS A 198 -3.01 -17.93 14.82
N TYR A 199 -2.38 -17.71 13.66
CA TYR A 199 -2.62 -18.47 12.44
C TYR A 199 -1.61 -19.59 12.19
N LYS A 200 -0.68 -19.83 13.11
CA LYS A 200 0.37 -20.87 12.97
C LYS A 200 -0.17 -22.27 12.66
N SER A 201 -1.35 -22.59 13.16
CA SER A 201 -2.01 -23.89 13.00
C SER A 201 -3.22 -23.85 12.05
N LYS A 202 -3.54 -22.70 11.46
CA LYS A 202 -4.69 -22.57 10.56
C LYS A 202 -4.24 -22.58 9.10
N PRO A 203 -4.92 -23.33 8.23
CA PRO A 203 -4.64 -23.28 6.80
C PRO A 203 -4.90 -21.88 6.25
N LEU A 204 -4.08 -21.43 5.31
CA LEU A 204 -4.30 -20.18 4.60
C LEU A 204 -5.54 -20.33 3.73
N MET A 205 -6.57 -19.51 3.98
CA MET A 205 -7.70 -19.42 3.06
C MET A 205 -7.22 -18.79 1.74
N VAL A 206 -7.09 -19.63 0.74
CA VAL A 206 -6.86 -19.16 -0.62
C VAL A 206 -8.22 -18.95 -1.26
N THR A 207 -8.61 -17.71 -1.39
CA THR A 207 -9.79 -17.38 -2.18
C THR A 207 -9.39 -17.48 -3.64
N LEU A 208 -9.69 -18.63 -4.23
CA LEU A 208 -9.54 -18.84 -5.66
C LEU A 208 -10.53 -17.92 -6.37
N ALA A 209 -10.00 -17.01 -7.17
CA ALA A 209 -10.83 -16.33 -8.15
C ALA A 209 -11.35 -17.42 -9.09
N LEU A 210 -12.67 -17.60 -9.16
CA LEU A 210 -13.28 -18.45 -10.15
C LEU A 210 -12.80 -18.01 -11.54
N THR A 211 -12.41 -18.95 -12.39
CA THR A 211 -12.06 -18.67 -13.78
C THR A 211 -13.21 -17.94 -14.47
N ALA A 212 -12.95 -17.26 -15.57
CA ALA A 212 -14.01 -16.56 -16.33
C ALA A 212 -15.14 -17.52 -16.72
N GLU A 213 -14.79 -18.78 -17.08
CA GLU A 213 -15.73 -19.83 -17.40
C GLU A 213 -16.60 -20.20 -16.18
N ASN A 214 -15.98 -20.46 -15.03
CA ASN A 214 -16.71 -20.77 -13.79
C ASN A 214 -17.62 -19.64 -13.33
N ARG A 215 -17.21 -18.38 -13.50
CA ARG A 215 -18.06 -17.22 -13.20
C ARG A 215 -19.29 -17.15 -14.08
N SER A 216 -19.12 -17.42 -15.38
CA SER A 216 -20.24 -17.44 -16.33
C SER A 216 -21.22 -18.56 -16.01
N LEU A 217 -20.75 -19.76 -15.68
CA LEU A 217 -21.55 -20.89 -15.26
C LEU A 217 -22.29 -20.60 -13.95
N LEU A 218 -21.59 -20.05 -12.95
CA LEU A 218 -22.15 -19.67 -11.66
C LEU A 218 -23.27 -18.61 -11.83
N ALA A 219 -23.07 -17.64 -12.71
CA ALA A 219 -24.10 -16.64 -13.01
C ALA A 219 -25.38 -17.28 -13.61
N LYS A 220 -25.22 -18.28 -14.47
CA LYS A 220 -26.35 -19.05 -15.04
C LYS A 220 -27.06 -19.88 -13.96
N VAL A 221 -26.31 -20.56 -13.09
CA VAL A 221 -26.88 -21.34 -12.00
C VAL A 221 -27.61 -20.46 -11.01
N ARG A 222 -27.03 -19.32 -10.59
CA ARG A 222 -27.66 -18.36 -9.66
C ARG A 222 -28.92 -17.73 -10.24
N LYS A 223 -29.02 -17.60 -11.56
CA LYS A 223 -30.23 -17.12 -12.21
C LYS A 223 -31.36 -18.16 -12.11
N ALA A 224 -31.03 -19.45 -12.15
CA ALA A 224 -31.97 -20.55 -12.00
C ALA A 224 -32.30 -20.88 -10.53
N GLU A 225 -31.29 -20.74 -9.66
CA GLU A 225 -31.37 -20.98 -8.20
C GLU A 225 -30.65 -19.85 -7.46
N PRO A 226 -31.35 -18.75 -7.05
CA PRO A 226 -30.74 -17.60 -6.39
C PRO A 226 -30.04 -17.93 -5.08
N GLU A 227 -30.48 -18.95 -4.36
CA GLU A 227 -29.93 -19.37 -3.07
C GLU A 227 -28.72 -20.32 -3.20
N PHE A 228 -28.38 -20.73 -4.43
CA PHE A 228 -27.25 -21.65 -4.64
C PHE A 228 -25.92 -20.99 -4.25
N THR A 229 -25.24 -21.63 -3.30
CA THR A 229 -23.91 -21.23 -2.83
C THR A 229 -22.89 -22.33 -3.16
N VAL A 230 -21.74 -21.91 -3.71
CA VAL A 230 -20.61 -22.80 -3.89
C VAL A 230 -19.78 -22.79 -2.62
N GLU A 231 -19.62 -23.94 -1.98
CA GLU A 231 -18.74 -24.10 -0.84
C GLU A 231 -17.29 -23.82 -1.28
N ARG A 232 -16.59 -23.03 -0.45
CA ARG A 232 -15.19 -22.72 -0.66
C ARG A 232 -14.34 -23.73 0.11
N GLU A 233 -13.55 -24.53 -0.61
CA GLU A 233 -12.55 -25.36 0.03
C GLU A 233 -11.35 -24.54 0.51
N GLU A 234 -10.92 -24.78 1.73
CA GLU A 234 -9.68 -24.24 2.27
C GLU A 234 -8.49 -25.01 1.72
N LEU A 235 -7.58 -24.30 1.05
CA LEU A 235 -6.33 -24.89 0.55
C LEU A 235 -5.18 -24.56 1.50
N VAL A 236 -4.45 -25.59 1.92
CA VAL A 236 -3.30 -25.42 2.82
C VAL A 236 -2.14 -24.77 2.07
N ALA A 237 -1.75 -23.57 2.52
CA ALA A 237 -0.74 -22.74 1.85
C ALA A 237 0.72 -23.19 2.08
N SER A 238 0.96 -24.18 2.90
CA SER A 238 2.30 -24.73 3.18
C SER A 238 2.87 -25.57 2.03
N SER A 239 2.13 -25.72 0.95
CA SER A 239 2.51 -26.55 -0.20
C SER A 239 3.42 -25.78 -1.18
N PRO A 240 4.37 -26.47 -1.84
CA PRO A 240 5.16 -25.90 -2.94
C PRO A 240 4.24 -25.31 -4.02
N ARG A 241 4.70 -24.27 -4.71
CA ARG A 241 3.92 -23.57 -5.74
C ARG A 241 3.28 -24.48 -6.78
N LYS A 242 4.00 -25.53 -7.20
CA LYS A 242 3.49 -26.51 -8.18
C LYS A 242 2.28 -27.25 -7.63
N LEU A 243 2.39 -27.79 -6.42
CA LEU A 243 1.29 -28.48 -5.74
C LEU A 243 0.10 -27.57 -5.47
N PHE A 244 0.36 -26.31 -5.14
CA PHE A 244 -0.67 -25.28 -4.98
C PHE A 244 -1.43 -25.05 -6.29
N LEU A 245 -0.72 -24.89 -7.42
CA LEU A 245 -1.35 -24.70 -8.73
C LEU A 245 -2.15 -25.94 -9.16
N GLU A 246 -1.63 -27.14 -8.93
CA GLU A 246 -2.33 -28.40 -9.22
C GLU A 246 -3.62 -28.51 -8.42
N ARG A 247 -3.59 -28.22 -7.11
CA ARG A 247 -4.79 -28.21 -6.26
C ARG A 247 -5.79 -27.13 -6.66
N THR A 248 -5.30 -25.97 -7.04
CA THR A 248 -6.13 -24.87 -7.54
C THR A 248 -6.86 -25.26 -8.83
N ASN A 249 -6.15 -25.88 -9.75
CA ASN A 249 -6.74 -26.35 -11.01
C ASN A 249 -7.76 -27.48 -10.76
N ALA A 250 -7.43 -28.45 -9.90
CA ALA A 250 -8.34 -29.53 -9.52
C ALA A 250 -9.62 -29.00 -8.85
N TYR A 251 -9.51 -27.98 -7.97
CA TYR A 251 -10.66 -27.31 -7.37
C TYR A 251 -11.52 -26.60 -8.43
N ASN A 252 -10.91 -25.83 -9.33
CA ASN A 252 -11.63 -25.15 -10.38
C ASN A 252 -12.39 -26.14 -11.31
N GLU A 253 -11.78 -27.29 -11.66
CA GLU A 253 -12.46 -28.30 -12.48
C GLU A 253 -13.63 -28.95 -11.73
N ARG A 254 -13.49 -29.25 -10.44
CA ARG A 254 -14.61 -29.76 -9.63
C ARG A 254 -15.76 -28.76 -9.58
N VAL A 255 -15.48 -27.48 -9.30
CA VAL A 255 -16.52 -26.41 -9.28
C VAL A 255 -17.19 -26.30 -10.64
N LYS A 256 -16.42 -26.35 -11.73
CA LYS A 256 -16.95 -26.31 -13.10
C LYS A 256 -17.88 -27.49 -13.38
N GLN A 257 -17.51 -28.68 -12.96
CA GLN A 257 -18.33 -29.88 -13.12
C GLN A 257 -19.64 -29.78 -12.33
N GLN A 258 -19.57 -29.42 -11.03
CA GLN A 258 -20.76 -29.23 -10.19
C GLN A 258 -21.73 -28.19 -10.78
N LEU A 259 -21.22 -27.08 -11.30
CA LEU A 259 -22.02 -26.07 -11.95
C LEU A 259 -22.71 -26.57 -13.23
N LYS A 260 -22.03 -27.45 -14.01
CA LYS A 260 -22.61 -28.10 -15.20
C LYS A 260 -23.71 -29.09 -14.84
N GLU A 261 -23.49 -29.91 -13.83
CA GLU A 261 -24.44 -30.88 -13.32
C GLU A 261 -25.74 -30.19 -12.84
N LYS A 262 -25.59 -29.11 -12.04
CA LYS A 262 -26.74 -28.30 -11.60
C LYS A 262 -27.53 -27.66 -12.75
N LEU A 263 -26.84 -27.24 -13.81
CA LEU A 263 -27.52 -26.70 -15.00
C LEU A 263 -28.23 -27.78 -15.80
N ALA A 264 -27.72 -29.03 -15.82
CA ALA A 264 -28.37 -30.18 -16.49
C ALA A 264 -29.64 -30.56 -15.73
N GLU A 265 -29.57 -30.75 -14.39
CA GLU A 265 -30.72 -31.09 -13.54
C GLU A 265 -31.90 -30.11 -13.74
N LYS A 266 -31.60 -28.81 -13.91
CA LYS A 266 -32.62 -27.77 -14.13
C LYS A 266 -33.20 -27.74 -15.54
N LYS A 267 -32.57 -28.38 -16.52
CA LYS A 267 -33.12 -28.49 -17.88
C LYS A 267 -34.09 -29.67 -18.02
N ASP A 268 -33.87 -30.69 -17.19
CA ASP A 268 -34.64 -31.90 -17.21
C ASP A 268 -35.86 -31.86 -16.24
N ALA A 269 -35.95 -30.80 -15.41
CA ALA A 269 -37.07 -30.48 -14.54
C ALA A 269 -37.96 -29.39 -15.16
#